data_15020c10eb20a3ac93c780732d0fef08
#
_entry.id   15020c10eb20a3ac93c780732d0fef08
#
_cell.length_a   1.000
_cell.length_b   1.000
_cell.length_c   1.000
_cell.angle_alpha   90.00
_cell.angle_beta   90.00
_cell.angle_gamma   90.00
#
_symmetry.space_group_name_H-M   'P 1'
#
loop_
_entity.id
_entity.type
_entity.pdbx_description
1 polymer ?
#
loop_
_entity_poly.entity_id
_entity_poly.type
_entity_poly.pdbx_seq_one_letter_code
_entity_poly.pdbx_strand_id
1 'polypeptide(L)'
;SKGLAAAVVASQEHWQGIGLDAELLMSASRAQRLAGQILTPDELQRLQHYPESEQAWLVSLTFCSKESLFKALFPLVGQRFYFQDAELLECPADGRLQLRLLRDLAPQWPLGSLLNGQQAMLGKHLLSLVSIAADPP
;
A
#
# COMPACT_ATOMS: atom_id res chain seq x y z
N SER A 1 -11.86 2.90 -8.52
CA SER A 1 -11.67 4.35 -8.61
C SER A 1 -12.51 4.93 -9.74
N LYS A 2 -12.78 6.19 -9.63
CA LYS A 2 -13.66 6.90 -10.56
C LYS A 2 -13.17 6.77 -12.01
N GLY A 3 -14.03 6.23 -12.88
CA GLY A 3 -13.72 6.05 -14.28
C GLY A 3 -12.84 4.85 -14.60
N LEU A 4 -12.50 4.04 -13.60
CA LEU A 4 -11.70 2.84 -13.79
C LEU A 4 -12.22 1.69 -12.94
N ALA A 5 -12.35 0.53 -13.55
CA ALA A 5 -12.59 -0.73 -12.85
C ALA A 5 -11.48 -1.72 -13.19
N ALA A 6 -10.97 -2.41 -12.19
CA ALA A 6 -9.91 -3.40 -12.36
C ALA A 6 -10.16 -4.57 -11.43
N ALA A 7 -9.73 -5.77 -11.84
CA ALA A 7 -9.86 -6.97 -11.05
C ALA A 7 -8.64 -7.86 -11.26
N VAL A 8 -8.33 -8.67 -10.25
CA VAL A 8 -7.24 -9.63 -10.30
C VAL A 8 -7.72 -10.94 -9.67
N VAL A 9 -7.29 -12.05 -10.24
CA VAL A 9 -7.54 -13.39 -9.70
C VAL A 9 -6.23 -14.15 -9.61
N ALA A 10 -6.13 -15.04 -8.63
CA ALA A 10 -4.93 -15.81 -8.41
C ALA A 10 -5.30 -17.20 -7.85
N SER A 11 -4.41 -18.17 -8.07
CA SER A 11 -4.61 -19.52 -7.57
C SER A 11 -4.39 -19.56 -6.05
N GLN A 12 -5.34 -20.15 -5.31
CA GLN A 12 -5.23 -20.33 -3.88
C GLN A 12 -4.10 -21.29 -3.47
N GLU A 13 -3.62 -22.11 -4.41
CA GLU A 13 -2.48 -22.98 -4.15
C GLU A 13 -1.19 -22.21 -3.97
N HIS A 14 -1.07 -21.05 -4.62
CA HIS A 14 0.15 -20.24 -4.62
C HIS A 14 0.02 -18.96 -3.81
N TRP A 15 -1.20 -18.47 -3.59
CA TRP A 15 -1.45 -17.18 -2.96
C TRP A 15 -2.54 -17.30 -1.90
N GLN A 16 -2.25 -16.84 -0.69
CA GLN A 16 -3.24 -16.81 0.39
C GLN A 16 -3.94 -15.47 0.52
N GLY A 17 -3.37 -14.41 -0.01
CA GLY A 17 -3.98 -13.08 0.04
C GLY A 17 -3.56 -12.26 -1.16
N ILE A 18 -4.48 -11.44 -1.66
CA ILE A 18 -4.22 -10.53 -2.75
C ILE A 18 -5.13 -9.31 -2.60
N GLY A 19 -4.57 -8.13 -2.79
CA GLY A 19 -5.32 -6.89 -2.73
C GLY A 19 -4.92 -5.94 -3.85
N LEU A 20 -5.90 -5.48 -4.60
CA LEU A 20 -5.72 -4.52 -5.69
C LEU A 20 -6.45 -3.24 -5.31
N ASP A 21 -5.78 -2.11 -5.49
CA ASP A 21 -6.37 -0.80 -5.32
C ASP A 21 -6.01 0.09 -6.50
N ALA A 22 -6.94 0.96 -6.89
CA ALA A 22 -6.75 1.89 -7.99
C ALA A 22 -7.27 3.26 -7.56
N GLU A 23 -6.43 4.26 -7.65
CA GLU A 23 -6.75 5.61 -7.19
C GLU A 23 -6.32 6.65 -8.22
N LEU A 24 -7.13 7.71 -8.39
CA LEU A 24 -6.65 8.89 -9.08
C LEU A 24 -5.56 9.56 -8.25
N LEU A 25 -4.55 10.12 -8.92
CA LEU A 25 -3.55 10.91 -8.21
C LEU A 25 -4.22 12.08 -7.51
N MET A 26 -3.86 12.29 -6.26
CA MET A 26 -4.35 13.42 -5.48
C MET A 26 -3.81 14.73 -6.04
N SER A 27 -4.63 15.78 -5.94
CA SER A 27 -4.13 17.14 -6.12
C SER A 27 -3.12 17.48 -5.02
N ALA A 28 -2.27 18.47 -5.27
CA ALA A 28 -1.29 18.91 -4.26
C ALA A 28 -1.99 19.33 -2.96
N SER A 29 -3.09 20.07 -3.05
CA SER A 29 -3.81 20.54 -1.86
C SER A 29 -4.43 19.39 -1.08
N ARG A 30 -5.02 18.41 -1.75
CA ARG A 30 -5.60 17.25 -1.08
C ARG A 30 -4.51 16.39 -0.43
N ALA A 31 -3.40 16.18 -1.12
CA ALA A 31 -2.27 15.42 -0.59
C ALA A 31 -1.73 16.07 0.69
N GLN A 32 -1.55 17.38 0.70
CA GLN A 32 -1.09 18.10 1.89
C GLN A 32 -2.08 17.96 3.05
N ARG A 33 -3.38 18.04 2.76
CA ARG A 33 -4.42 17.93 3.78
C ARG A 33 -4.50 16.55 4.41
N LEU A 34 -4.27 15.50 3.61
CA LEU A 34 -4.43 14.12 4.05
C LEU A 34 -3.13 13.45 4.51
N ALA A 35 -1.98 14.03 4.20
CA ALA A 35 -0.67 13.41 4.46
C ALA A 35 -0.53 12.96 5.91
N GLY A 36 -0.91 13.79 6.87
CA GLY A 36 -0.77 13.48 8.30
C GLY A 36 -1.66 12.31 8.77
N GLN A 37 -2.72 11.98 8.04
CA GLN A 37 -3.59 10.85 8.36
C GLN A 37 -3.09 9.56 7.74
N ILE A 38 -2.50 9.64 6.54
CA ILE A 38 -2.10 8.49 5.74
C ILE A 38 -0.68 8.04 6.08
N LEU A 39 0.22 9.00 6.27
CA LEU A 39 1.64 8.73 6.47
C LEU A 39 1.99 8.64 7.95
N THR A 40 2.87 7.71 8.29
CA THR A 40 3.49 7.65 9.61
C THR A 40 4.48 8.81 9.78
N PRO A 41 4.94 9.11 11.01
CA PRO A 41 5.97 10.16 11.20
C PRO A 41 7.22 9.94 10.35
N ASP A 42 7.69 8.70 10.21
CA ASP A 42 8.86 8.39 9.38
C ASP A 42 8.57 8.62 7.90
N GLU A 43 7.39 8.25 7.44
CA GLU A 43 6.99 8.51 6.06
C GLU A 43 6.85 10.00 5.78
N LEU A 44 6.32 10.77 6.73
CA LEU A 44 6.23 12.23 6.61
C LEU A 44 7.62 12.87 6.50
N GLN A 45 8.57 12.37 7.29
CA GLN A 45 9.94 12.86 7.25
C GLN A 45 10.58 12.59 5.88
N ARG A 46 10.38 11.39 5.33
CA ARG A 46 10.87 11.06 3.99
C ARG A 46 10.22 11.90 2.91
N LEU A 47 8.92 12.19 3.06
CA LEU A 47 8.19 13.02 2.10
C LEU A 47 8.85 14.38 1.91
N GLN A 48 9.37 14.97 2.99
CA GLN A 48 10.01 16.30 2.96
C GLN A 48 11.27 16.33 2.09
N HIS A 49 11.88 15.17 1.85
CA HIS A 49 13.08 15.09 0.99
C HIS A 49 12.74 14.93 -0.49
N TYR A 50 11.47 14.78 -0.82
CA TYR A 50 11.03 14.69 -2.21
C TYR A 50 10.75 16.08 -2.76
N PRO A 51 11.04 16.32 -4.06
CA PRO A 51 10.64 17.57 -4.70
C PRO A 51 9.13 17.79 -4.55
N GLU A 52 8.74 19.04 -4.39
CA GLU A 52 7.33 19.39 -4.21
C GLU A 52 6.45 18.81 -5.33
N SER A 53 6.96 18.77 -6.57
CA SER A 53 6.25 18.21 -7.71
C SER A 53 5.96 16.72 -7.61
N GLU A 54 6.66 15.99 -6.73
CA GLU A 54 6.49 14.55 -6.56
C GLU A 54 5.77 14.17 -5.27
N GLN A 55 5.54 15.14 -4.38
CA GLN A 55 4.96 14.83 -3.06
C GLN A 55 3.52 14.31 -3.16
N ALA A 56 2.71 14.88 -4.05
CA ALA A 56 1.33 14.40 -4.23
C ALA A 56 1.29 12.96 -4.75
N TRP A 57 2.21 12.60 -5.63
CA TRP A 57 2.36 11.23 -6.11
C TRP A 57 2.73 10.29 -4.97
N LEU A 58 3.68 10.67 -4.12
CA LEU A 58 4.12 9.80 -3.03
C LEU A 58 3.00 9.61 -1.98
N VAL A 59 2.24 10.65 -1.66
CA VAL A 59 1.10 10.52 -0.76
C VAL A 59 0.04 9.60 -1.37
N SER A 60 -0.25 9.77 -2.66
CA SER A 60 -1.21 8.92 -3.37
C SER A 60 -0.75 7.46 -3.40
N LEU A 61 0.53 7.22 -3.67
CA LEU A 61 1.10 5.88 -3.68
C LEU A 61 1.02 5.23 -2.31
N THR A 62 1.33 5.97 -1.25
CA THR A 62 1.26 5.46 0.11
C THR A 62 -0.17 5.08 0.48
N PHE A 63 -1.12 5.93 0.15
CA PHE A 63 -2.54 5.65 0.36
C PHE A 63 -2.97 4.38 -0.39
N CYS A 64 -2.70 4.33 -1.69
CA CYS A 64 -3.07 3.22 -2.55
C CYS A 64 -2.46 1.90 -2.06
N SER A 65 -1.18 1.93 -1.71
CA SER A 65 -0.45 0.75 -1.24
C SER A 65 -1.01 0.22 0.08
N LYS A 66 -1.34 1.09 1.01
CA LYS A 66 -1.93 0.69 2.30
C LYS A 66 -3.36 0.15 2.14
N GLU A 67 -4.13 0.71 1.19
CA GLU A 67 -5.44 0.16 0.86
C GLU A 67 -5.32 -1.26 0.27
N SER A 68 -4.34 -1.48 -0.62
CA SER A 68 -4.07 -2.80 -1.17
C SER A 68 -3.64 -3.79 -0.08
N LEU A 69 -2.79 -3.34 0.84
CA LEU A 69 -2.37 -4.13 1.98
C LEU A 69 -3.57 -4.54 2.83
N PHE A 70 -4.44 -3.60 3.13
CA PHE A 70 -5.64 -3.86 3.91
C PHE A 70 -6.51 -4.92 3.24
N LYS A 71 -6.73 -4.79 1.92
CA LYS A 71 -7.54 -5.76 1.15
C LYS A 71 -6.91 -7.15 1.14
N ALA A 72 -5.58 -7.24 1.06
CA ALA A 72 -4.89 -8.52 1.03
C ALA A 72 -4.84 -9.20 2.40
N LEU A 73 -4.64 -8.44 3.47
CA LEU A 73 -4.29 -8.97 4.78
C LEU A 73 -5.49 -9.10 5.72
N PHE A 74 -6.46 -8.19 5.63
CA PHE A 74 -7.62 -8.22 6.53
C PHE A 74 -8.35 -9.57 6.55
N PRO A 75 -8.62 -10.22 5.39
CA PRO A 75 -9.27 -11.53 5.41
C PRO A 75 -8.49 -12.61 6.16
N LEU A 76 -7.16 -12.46 6.26
CA LEU A 76 -6.30 -13.43 6.93
C LEU A 76 -6.20 -13.19 8.43
N VAL A 77 -6.23 -11.94 8.85
CA VAL A 77 -6.02 -11.59 10.27
C VAL A 77 -7.32 -11.33 11.02
N GLY A 78 -8.39 -10.93 10.31
CA GLY A 78 -9.69 -10.66 10.92
C GLY A 78 -9.70 -9.51 11.91
N GLN A 79 -8.63 -8.74 11.98
CA GLN A 79 -8.47 -7.64 12.92
C GLN A 79 -8.27 -6.35 12.13
N ARG A 80 -8.96 -5.29 12.52
CA ARG A 80 -8.80 -3.99 11.88
C ARG A 80 -7.43 -3.40 12.19
N PHE A 81 -6.83 -2.80 11.18
CA PHE A 81 -5.64 -1.99 11.33
C PHE A 81 -5.77 -0.77 10.41
N TYR A 82 -4.92 0.23 10.63
CA TYR A 82 -5.11 1.55 10.05
C TYR A 82 -3.81 2.01 9.39
N PHE A 83 -3.84 3.19 8.76
CA PHE A 83 -2.69 3.74 8.04
C PHE A 83 -1.43 3.82 8.90
N GLN A 84 -1.58 4.09 10.21
CA GLN A 84 -0.43 4.21 11.11
C GLN A 84 0.14 2.86 11.55
N ASP A 85 -0.52 1.76 11.22
CA ASP A 85 -0.11 0.42 11.60
C ASP A 85 0.80 -0.26 10.57
N ALA A 86 1.08 0.43 9.47
CA ALA A 86 1.96 -0.06 8.41
C ALA A 86 2.76 1.07 7.82
N GLU A 87 3.93 0.73 7.29
CA GLU A 87 4.84 1.69 6.66
C GLU A 87 5.17 1.24 5.26
N LEU A 88 5.05 2.15 4.29
CA LEU A 88 5.57 1.93 2.96
C LEU A 88 7.07 2.22 3.00
N LEU A 89 7.86 1.20 2.72
CA LEU A 89 9.31 1.32 2.65
C LEU A 89 9.70 1.96 1.32
N GLU A 90 10.98 2.29 1.18
CA GLU A 90 11.48 2.93 -0.03
C GLU A 90 11.06 2.15 -1.28
N CYS A 91 10.53 2.88 -2.29
CA CYS A 91 10.05 2.29 -3.53
C CYS A 91 11.13 2.31 -4.58
N PRO A 92 11.62 1.15 -5.04
CA PRO A 92 12.53 1.12 -6.17
C PRO A 92 11.85 1.64 -7.44
N ALA A 93 12.64 2.16 -8.38
CA ALA A 93 12.14 2.70 -9.64
C ALA A 93 11.51 1.65 -10.56
N ASP A 94 11.66 0.36 -10.25
CA ASP A 94 11.13 -0.74 -11.07
C ASP A 94 9.68 -1.12 -10.79
N GLY A 95 8.97 -0.34 -9.97
CA GLY A 95 7.56 -0.57 -9.69
C GLY A 95 7.28 -1.56 -8.57
N ARG A 96 8.30 -2.05 -7.88
CA ARG A 96 8.08 -2.91 -6.70
C ARG A 96 7.69 -2.08 -5.49
N LEU A 97 6.92 -2.71 -4.59
CA LEU A 97 6.54 -2.13 -3.30
C LEU A 97 6.92 -3.08 -2.18
N GLN A 98 7.23 -2.52 -1.02
CA GLN A 98 7.37 -3.29 0.20
C GLN A 98 6.77 -2.50 1.35
N LEU A 99 5.93 -3.18 2.15
CA LEU A 99 5.34 -2.59 3.34
C LEU A 99 5.78 -3.39 4.57
N ARG A 100 5.85 -2.71 5.70
CA ARG A 100 6.21 -3.32 6.98
C ARG A 100 5.11 -3.05 7.99
N LEU A 101 4.69 -4.10 8.71
CA LEU A 101 3.75 -3.95 9.81
C LEU A 101 4.43 -3.29 10.99
N LEU A 102 3.73 -2.34 11.62
CA LEU A 102 4.22 -1.60 12.78
C LEU A 102 3.56 -2.03 14.07
N ARG A 103 2.78 -3.12 14.00
CA ARG A 103 2.15 -3.69 15.17
C ARG A 103 1.86 -5.18 14.92
N ASP A 104 1.66 -5.94 16.00
CA ASP A 104 1.24 -7.34 15.89
C ASP A 104 -0.22 -7.42 15.49
N LEU A 105 -0.52 -8.15 14.40
CA LEU A 105 -1.89 -8.34 13.92
C LEU A 105 -2.39 -9.75 14.18
N ALA A 106 -1.51 -10.74 14.17
CA ALA A 106 -1.81 -12.15 14.43
C ALA A 106 -0.48 -12.86 14.67
N PRO A 107 -0.49 -14.10 15.19
CA PRO A 107 0.76 -14.84 15.42
C PRO A 107 1.63 -14.97 14.16
N GLN A 108 1.01 -15.14 12.97
CA GLN A 108 1.73 -15.24 11.70
C GLN A 108 2.11 -13.86 11.14
N TRP A 109 1.56 -12.79 11.70
CA TRP A 109 1.74 -11.43 11.20
C TRP A 109 2.16 -10.49 12.34
N PRO A 110 3.35 -10.73 12.93
CA PRO A 110 3.86 -9.87 14.00
C PRO A 110 4.36 -8.54 13.50
N LEU A 111 4.58 -7.60 14.40
CA LEU A 111 5.30 -6.36 14.14
C LEU A 111 6.59 -6.66 13.39
N GLY A 112 6.88 -5.90 12.33
CA GLY A 112 8.05 -6.09 11.49
C GLY A 112 7.84 -6.99 10.29
N SER A 113 6.68 -7.66 10.16
CA SER A 113 6.38 -8.47 8.98
C SER A 113 6.46 -7.62 7.72
N LEU A 114 7.08 -8.19 6.68
CA LEU A 114 7.23 -7.53 5.39
C LEU A 114 6.26 -8.12 4.37
N LEU A 115 5.62 -7.25 3.61
CA LEU A 115 4.68 -7.64 2.56
C LEU A 115 5.12 -6.98 1.26
N ASN A 116 5.02 -7.73 0.18
CA ASN A 116 5.51 -7.30 -1.13
C ASN A 116 4.36 -7.00 -2.07
N GLY A 117 4.61 -6.09 -2.97
CA GLY A 117 3.64 -5.71 -3.96
C GLY A 117 4.26 -5.02 -5.17
N GLN A 118 3.40 -4.49 -6.00
CA GLN A 118 3.78 -3.80 -7.22
C GLN A 118 2.90 -2.57 -7.41
N GLN A 119 3.41 -1.60 -8.13
CA GLN A 119 2.65 -0.42 -8.50
C GLN A 119 2.86 -0.08 -9.97
N ALA A 120 1.87 0.55 -10.58
CA ALA A 120 1.97 1.02 -11.96
C ALA A 120 1.00 2.19 -12.15
N MET A 121 1.29 3.00 -13.17
CA MET A 121 0.37 4.04 -13.63
C MET A 121 -0.39 3.54 -14.84
N LEU A 122 -1.70 3.79 -14.87
CA LEU A 122 -2.54 3.56 -16.03
C LEU A 122 -3.28 4.86 -16.30
N GLY A 123 -2.77 5.66 -17.26
CA GLY A 123 -3.26 7.00 -17.48
C GLY A 123 -3.05 7.86 -16.23
N LYS A 124 -4.14 8.39 -15.66
CA LYS A 124 -4.12 9.20 -14.44
C LYS A 124 -4.35 8.39 -13.18
N HIS A 125 -4.54 7.07 -13.32
CA HIS A 125 -4.79 6.18 -12.20
C HIS A 125 -3.50 5.51 -11.75
N LEU A 126 -3.33 5.47 -10.44
CA LEU A 126 -2.28 4.70 -9.79
C LEU A 126 -2.88 3.37 -9.34
N LEU A 127 -2.25 2.28 -9.71
CA LEU A 127 -2.65 0.95 -9.28
C LEU A 127 -1.60 0.37 -8.34
N SER A 128 -2.05 -0.31 -7.31
CA SER A 128 -1.16 -1.07 -6.45
C SER A 128 -1.73 -2.46 -6.20
N LEU A 129 -0.84 -3.43 -6.10
CA LEU A 129 -1.17 -4.82 -5.86
C LEU A 129 -0.27 -5.33 -4.75
N VAL A 130 -0.87 -5.82 -3.67
CA VAL A 130 -0.15 -6.54 -2.62
C VAL A 130 -0.53 -8.00 -2.73
N SER A 131 0.48 -8.87 -2.76
CA SER A 131 0.28 -10.31 -2.88
C SER A 131 1.01 -11.03 -1.75
N ILE A 132 0.33 -12.01 -1.16
CA ILE A 132 0.84 -12.79 -0.04
C ILE A 132 0.91 -14.23 -0.48
N ALA A 133 2.13 -14.79 -0.57
CA ALA A 133 2.33 -16.16 -1.01
C ALA A 133 1.71 -17.14 -0.01
N ALA A 134 1.21 -18.27 -0.52
CA ALA A 134 0.73 -19.35 0.33
C ALA A 134 1.91 -19.96 1.08
N ASP A 135 1.63 -20.42 2.32
CA ASP A 135 2.65 -21.12 3.08
C ASP A 135 3.06 -22.39 2.33
N PRO A 136 4.35 -22.78 2.37
CA PRO A 136 4.76 -24.04 1.78
C PRO A 136 4.05 -25.20 2.46
N PRO A 137 3.70 -26.25 1.72
CA PRO A 137 3.05 -27.43 2.28
C PRO A 137 3.91 -28.16 3.30
#